data_0ff159caecbae27979648867471c9d30
#
_entry.id   0ff159caecbae27979648867471c9d30
#
_cell.length_a   1.000
_cell.length_b   1.000
_cell.length_c   1.000
_cell.angle_alpha   90.00
_cell.angle_beta   90.00
_cell.angle_gamma   90.00
#
_symmetry.space_group_name_H-M   'P 1'
#
loop_
_entity.id
_entity.type
_entity.pdbx_description
1 polymer ?
#
loop_
_entity_poly.entity_id
_entity_poly.type
_entity_poly.pdbx_seq_one_letter_code
_entity_poly.pdbx_strand_id
1 'polypeptide(L)'
;MRYLWTEDTGAGLHFWKLVNKFFFDNELVVESKGSNQGLLDAVIDLDIKDDDKYYVAFDYVVDNQDIRNKYRMLKLITDKSEGKIVILDMICFEYLILAFDKLIAWTGTGKTDKIKIREEVLAAVENHRINLSKIDDEKTLQYIACFKRYSTERVMKSLAGEFTQNEKWSVKGLSLIHI
;
A
#
# COMPACT_ATOMS: atom_id res chain seq x y z
N MET A 1 -23.77 6.08 1.30
CA MET A 1 -22.98 4.96 0.71
C MET A 1 -21.56 4.91 1.30
N ARG A 2 -20.80 3.82 1.09
CA ARG A 2 -19.40 3.70 1.55
C ARG A 2 -18.49 3.52 0.36
N TYR A 3 -17.42 4.31 0.30
CA TYR A 3 -16.46 4.32 -0.82
C TYR A 3 -15.07 3.96 -0.32
N LEU A 4 -14.31 3.23 -1.12
CA LEU A 4 -12.87 3.03 -0.95
C LEU A 4 -12.17 3.60 -2.18
N TRP A 5 -11.43 4.66 -1.99
CA TRP A 5 -10.64 5.32 -3.03
C TRP A 5 -9.17 4.96 -2.89
N THR A 6 -8.56 4.56 -3.97
CA THR A 6 -7.13 4.19 -4.05
C THR A 6 -6.45 4.88 -5.23
N GLU A 7 -5.14 5.04 -5.16
CA GLU A 7 -4.35 5.44 -6.34
C GLU A 7 -4.10 4.26 -7.28
N ASP A 8 -4.23 3.04 -6.78
CA ASP A 8 -3.90 1.83 -7.50
C ASP A 8 -4.76 1.62 -8.74
N THR A 9 -4.10 1.09 -9.78
CA THR A 9 -4.73 0.60 -11.01
C THR A 9 -4.41 -0.88 -11.22
N GLY A 10 -4.98 -1.51 -12.21
CA GLY A 10 -4.65 -2.89 -12.57
C GLY A 10 -4.71 -3.86 -11.40
N ALA A 11 -3.61 -4.53 -11.08
CA ALA A 11 -3.54 -5.55 -10.04
C ALA A 11 -3.82 -5.00 -8.64
N GLY A 12 -3.35 -3.79 -8.31
CA GLY A 12 -3.62 -3.14 -7.03
C GLY A 12 -5.12 -2.87 -6.84
N LEU A 13 -5.79 -2.35 -7.86
CA LEU A 13 -7.25 -2.15 -7.81
C LEU A 13 -8.00 -3.49 -7.65
N HIS A 14 -7.54 -4.56 -8.30
CA HIS A 14 -8.11 -5.89 -8.12
C HIS A 14 -7.92 -6.41 -6.70
N PHE A 15 -6.77 -6.17 -6.08
CA PHE A 15 -6.54 -6.51 -4.67
C PHE A 15 -7.56 -5.81 -3.76
N TRP A 16 -7.79 -4.51 -3.93
CA TRP A 16 -8.79 -3.78 -3.14
C TRP A 16 -10.22 -4.30 -3.34
N LYS A 17 -10.57 -4.70 -4.57
CA LYS A 17 -11.86 -5.36 -4.85
C LYS A 17 -11.98 -6.72 -4.17
N LEU A 18 -10.88 -7.50 -4.07
CA LEU A 18 -10.87 -8.75 -3.30
C LEU A 18 -11.02 -8.48 -1.81
N VAL A 19 -10.31 -7.49 -1.26
CA VAL A 19 -10.49 -7.06 0.13
C VAL A 19 -11.94 -6.70 0.41
N ASN A 20 -12.57 -5.90 -0.47
CA ASN A 20 -13.99 -5.57 -0.35
C ASN A 20 -14.89 -6.81 -0.34
N LYS A 21 -14.64 -7.76 -1.26
CA LYS A 21 -15.42 -8.99 -1.33
C LYS A 21 -15.30 -9.87 -0.08
N PHE A 22 -14.08 -10.05 0.45
CA PHE A 22 -13.83 -11.02 1.52
C PHE A 22 -14.02 -10.46 2.93
N PHE A 23 -13.91 -9.16 3.12
CA PHE A 23 -13.96 -8.53 4.44
C PHE A 23 -15.13 -7.57 4.62
N PHE A 24 -15.79 -7.16 3.54
CA PHE A 24 -16.86 -6.17 3.56
C PHE A 24 -18.08 -6.58 2.73
N ASP A 25 -18.18 -7.84 2.32
CA ASP A 25 -19.32 -8.41 1.57
C ASP A 25 -19.75 -7.56 0.34
N ASN A 26 -18.79 -6.91 -0.32
CA ASN A 26 -19.00 -5.94 -1.40
C ASN A 26 -19.79 -4.68 -0.99
N GLU A 27 -19.80 -4.31 0.28
CA GLU A 27 -20.49 -3.09 0.75
C GLU A 27 -19.82 -1.79 0.30
N LEU A 28 -18.55 -1.84 -0.14
CA LEU A 28 -17.80 -0.67 -0.55
C LEU A 28 -17.86 -0.48 -2.08
N VAL A 29 -18.01 0.76 -2.52
CA VAL A 29 -17.75 1.15 -3.90
C VAL A 29 -16.25 1.41 -4.04
N VAL A 30 -15.51 0.51 -4.70
CA VAL A 30 -14.05 0.60 -4.84
C VAL A 30 -13.70 1.31 -6.14
N GLU A 31 -13.01 2.45 -6.03
CA GLU A 31 -12.65 3.29 -7.18
C GLU A 31 -11.16 3.65 -7.16
N SER A 32 -10.53 3.59 -8.33
CA SER A 32 -9.20 4.13 -8.54
C SER A 32 -9.25 5.61 -8.89
N LYS A 33 -8.39 6.41 -8.28
CA LYS A 33 -8.14 7.81 -8.66
C LYS A 33 -6.80 7.98 -9.40
N GLY A 34 -6.10 6.86 -9.68
CA GLY A 34 -4.94 6.75 -10.55
C GLY A 34 -3.62 7.28 -10.00
N SER A 35 -3.64 8.10 -8.94
CA SER A 35 -2.44 8.61 -8.28
C SER A 35 -2.77 9.28 -6.95
N ASN A 36 -1.78 9.50 -6.09
CA ASN A 36 -1.93 10.31 -4.88
C ASN A 36 -2.41 11.75 -5.18
N GLN A 37 -2.04 12.33 -6.33
CA GLN A 37 -2.59 13.60 -6.76
C GLN A 37 -4.08 13.47 -7.10
N GLY A 38 -4.45 12.46 -7.85
CA GLY A 38 -5.86 12.20 -8.18
C GLY A 38 -6.73 11.92 -6.96
N LEU A 39 -6.19 11.28 -5.91
CA LEU A 39 -6.88 11.14 -4.63
C LEU A 39 -7.10 12.50 -3.96
N LEU A 40 -6.08 13.35 -3.92
CA LEU A 40 -6.20 14.69 -3.33
C LEU A 40 -7.21 15.54 -4.11
N ASP A 41 -7.12 15.57 -5.44
CA ASP A 41 -8.05 16.32 -6.29
C ASP A 41 -9.50 15.85 -6.10
N ALA A 42 -9.71 14.52 -6.08
CA ALA A 42 -11.03 13.94 -5.85
C ALA A 42 -11.62 14.30 -4.46
N VAL A 43 -10.77 14.43 -3.43
CA VAL A 43 -11.21 14.86 -2.10
C VAL A 43 -11.50 16.37 -2.05
N ILE A 44 -10.72 17.19 -2.79
CA ILE A 44 -10.96 18.63 -2.88
C ILE A 44 -12.32 18.92 -3.55
N ASP A 45 -12.62 18.19 -4.63
CA ASP A 45 -13.81 18.39 -5.46
C ASP A 45 -15.04 17.65 -4.92
N LEU A 46 -14.90 16.97 -3.78
CA LEU A 46 -15.96 16.12 -3.23
C LEU A 46 -17.09 16.91 -2.61
N ASP A 47 -18.29 16.75 -3.14
CA ASP A 47 -19.55 17.15 -2.50
C ASP A 47 -20.06 16.00 -1.61
N ILE A 48 -19.80 16.12 -0.32
CA ILE A 48 -20.11 15.07 0.67
C ILE A 48 -21.58 15.05 1.00
N LYS A 49 -22.28 13.99 0.63
CA LYS A 49 -23.67 13.76 1.05
C LYS A 49 -23.71 13.26 2.50
N ASP A 50 -24.82 13.51 3.18
CA ASP A 50 -24.93 13.25 4.62
C ASP A 50 -24.64 11.81 5.05
N ASP A 51 -25.06 10.83 4.25
CA ASP A 51 -24.89 9.40 4.55
C ASP A 51 -23.67 8.76 3.92
N ASP A 52 -22.84 9.53 3.22
CA ASP A 52 -21.66 9.00 2.53
C ASP A 52 -20.44 8.97 3.44
N LYS A 53 -19.64 7.90 3.28
CA LYS A 53 -18.37 7.74 3.96
C LYS A 53 -17.28 7.28 2.98
N TYR A 54 -16.14 7.94 3.02
CA TYR A 54 -15.03 7.74 2.13
C TYR A 54 -13.80 7.26 2.88
N TYR A 55 -13.26 6.11 2.47
CA TYR A 55 -11.97 5.59 2.93
C TYR A 55 -10.95 5.85 1.84
N VAL A 56 -9.87 6.52 2.17
CA VAL A 56 -8.82 6.93 1.23
C VAL A 56 -7.56 6.14 1.50
N ALA A 57 -7.21 5.22 0.61
CA ALA A 57 -5.96 4.48 0.63
C ALA A 57 -4.87 5.34 -0.04
N PHE A 58 -4.19 6.15 0.77
CA PHE A 58 -3.16 7.08 0.33
C PHE A 58 -1.78 6.54 0.66
N ASP A 59 -0.92 6.39 -0.33
CA ASP A 59 0.45 5.93 -0.12
C ASP A 59 1.29 7.04 0.53
N TYR A 60 1.52 6.87 1.86
CA TYR A 60 2.26 7.83 2.67
C TYR A 60 3.68 7.38 2.92
N VAL A 61 4.57 7.66 1.99
CA VAL A 61 6.01 7.39 2.12
C VAL A 61 6.72 8.65 2.60
N VAL A 62 7.17 8.64 3.86
CA VAL A 62 7.66 9.86 4.56
C VAL A 62 9.00 10.41 4.06
N ASP A 63 9.78 9.66 3.30
CA ASP A 63 11.03 10.14 2.69
C ASP A 63 10.82 10.94 1.39
N ASN A 64 9.56 11.04 0.92
CA ASN A 64 9.18 11.84 -0.24
C ASN A 64 8.50 13.14 0.19
N GLN A 65 9.14 14.30 -0.08
CA GLN A 65 8.62 15.62 0.32
C GLN A 65 7.30 15.98 -0.35
N ASP A 66 7.11 15.63 -1.64
CA ASP A 66 5.87 15.89 -2.38
C ASP A 66 4.70 15.11 -1.76
N ILE A 67 4.92 13.83 -1.45
CA ILE A 67 3.94 12.98 -0.76
C ILE A 67 3.58 13.56 0.62
N ARG A 68 4.57 14.02 1.40
CA ARG A 68 4.30 14.66 2.70
C ARG A 68 3.42 15.91 2.57
N ASN A 69 3.66 16.72 1.55
CA ASN A 69 2.87 17.92 1.31
C ASN A 69 1.43 17.58 0.93
N LYS A 70 1.23 16.65 0.01
CA LYS A 70 -0.11 16.16 -0.38
C LYS A 70 -0.87 15.55 0.80
N TYR A 71 -0.19 14.73 1.60
CA TYR A 71 -0.78 14.13 2.80
C TYR A 71 -1.25 15.20 3.81
N ARG A 72 -0.44 16.25 4.03
CA ARG A 72 -0.83 17.36 4.92
C ARG A 72 -2.07 18.08 4.41
N MET A 73 -2.16 18.34 3.11
CA MET A 73 -3.35 18.95 2.51
C MET A 73 -4.57 18.04 2.65
N LEU A 74 -4.42 16.75 2.32
CA LEU A 74 -5.48 15.76 2.48
C LEU A 74 -5.95 15.70 3.93
N LYS A 75 -5.01 15.66 4.90
CA LYS A 75 -5.34 15.64 6.32
C LYS A 75 -6.13 16.87 6.78
N LEU A 76 -5.77 18.07 6.33
CA LEU A 76 -6.51 19.29 6.66
C LEU A 76 -7.96 19.24 6.20
N ILE A 77 -8.25 18.60 5.08
CA ILE A 77 -9.61 18.44 4.56
C ILE A 77 -10.34 17.36 5.35
N THR A 78 -9.69 16.22 5.61
CA THR A 78 -10.30 15.11 6.32
C THR A 78 -10.63 15.46 7.77
N ASP A 79 -9.77 16.24 8.45
CA ASP A 79 -10.02 16.71 9.81
C ASP A 79 -11.28 17.60 9.91
N LYS A 80 -11.68 18.26 8.82
CA LYS A 80 -12.92 19.07 8.72
C LYS A 80 -14.14 18.27 8.28
N SER A 81 -13.98 17.04 7.87
CA SER A 81 -15.06 16.21 7.30
C SER A 81 -15.95 15.54 8.36
N GLU A 82 -15.71 15.80 9.65
CA GLU A 82 -16.45 15.19 10.77
C GLU A 82 -16.44 13.63 10.71
N GLY A 83 -15.35 13.05 10.22
CA GLY A 83 -15.17 11.61 10.09
C GLY A 83 -15.85 10.99 8.87
N LYS A 84 -16.38 11.79 7.94
CA LYS A 84 -16.94 11.30 6.67
C LYS A 84 -15.84 10.87 5.70
N ILE A 85 -14.64 11.47 5.78
CA ILE A 85 -13.48 11.05 5.04
C ILE A 85 -12.45 10.50 6.03
N VAL A 86 -11.97 9.28 5.79
CA VAL A 86 -10.99 8.59 6.64
C VAL A 86 -9.80 8.18 5.78
N ILE A 87 -8.63 8.71 6.09
CA ILE A 87 -7.39 8.23 5.47
C ILE A 87 -7.02 6.91 6.13
N LEU A 88 -6.79 5.87 5.32
CA LEU A 88 -6.32 4.59 5.82
C LEU A 88 -4.86 4.72 6.28
N ASP A 89 -4.57 4.18 7.46
CA ASP A 89 -3.21 4.19 8.02
C ASP A 89 -2.37 3.11 7.35
N MET A 90 -1.77 3.46 6.21
CA MET A 90 -0.90 2.58 5.44
C MET A 90 0.34 3.34 4.95
N ILE A 91 1.45 2.63 4.79
CA ILE A 91 2.69 3.20 4.25
C ILE A 91 2.60 3.28 2.73
N CYS A 92 2.34 2.15 2.08
CA CYS A 92 2.09 2.03 0.65
C CYS A 92 1.47 0.65 0.36
N PHE A 93 1.01 0.46 -0.87
CA PHE A 93 0.44 -0.82 -1.29
C PHE A 93 1.42 -1.99 -1.16
N GLU A 94 2.68 -1.79 -1.51
CA GLU A 94 3.71 -2.82 -1.38
C GLU A 94 3.97 -3.24 0.07
N TYR A 95 3.80 -2.30 1.03
CA TYR A 95 3.85 -2.63 2.45
C TYR A 95 2.76 -3.64 2.84
N LEU A 96 1.54 -3.44 2.36
CA LEU A 96 0.43 -4.37 2.64
C LEU A 96 0.73 -5.78 2.09
N ILE A 97 1.28 -5.86 0.88
CA ILE A 97 1.71 -7.13 0.29
C ILE A 97 2.79 -7.79 1.17
N LEU A 98 3.82 -7.03 1.52
CA LEU A 98 4.94 -7.55 2.32
C LEU A 98 4.51 -7.92 3.75
N ALA A 99 3.58 -7.21 4.35
CA ALA A 99 3.06 -7.50 5.67
C ALA A 99 2.09 -8.71 5.73
N PHE A 100 1.65 -9.21 4.57
CA PHE A 100 0.71 -10.33 4.52
C PHE A 100 1.43 -11.68 4.59
N ASP A 101 1.69 -12.18 5.79
CA ASP A 101 2.49 -13.38 6.05
C ASP A 101 2.02 -14.63 5.30
N LYS A 102 0.72 -14.88 5.18
CA LYS A 102 0.19 -16.03 4.43
C LYS A 102 0.52 -15.95 2.94
N LEU A 103 0.47 -14.77 2.36
CA LEU A 103 0.86 -14.55 0.96
C LEU A 103 2.36 -14.80 0.78
N ILE A 104 3.17 -14.26 1.68
CA ILE A 104 4.63 -14.42 1.66
C ILE A 104 5.02 -15.90 1.84
N ALA A 105 4.42 -16.61 2.77
CA ALA A 105 4.65 -18.05 2.95
C ALA A 105 4.31 -18.86 1.70
N TRP A 106 3.23 -18.49 1.02
CA TRP A 106 2.81 -19.15 -0.22
C TRP A 106 3.74 -18.86 -1.41
N THR A 107 4.15 -17.60 -1.58
CA THR A 107 4.93 -17.15 -2.75
C THR A 107 6.44 -17.17 -2.51
N GLY A 108 6.87 -17.16 -1.26
CA GLY A 108 8.27 -17.08 -0.82
C GLY A 108 8.96 -18.44 -0.63
N THR A 109 8.30 -19.56 -0.98
CA THR A 109 8.91 -20.90 -0.85
C THR A 109 10.27 -20.95 -1.54
N GLY A 110 11.32 -21.32 -0.79
CA GLY A 110 12.71 -21.37 -1.27
C GLY A 110 13.46 -20.03 -1.26
N LYS A 111 12.82 -18.94 -0.82
CA LYS A 111 13.41 -17.58 -0.80
C LYS A 111 13.81 -17.12 0.60
N THR A 112 14.47 -17.97 1.39
CA THR A 112 14.77 -17.72 2.81
C THR A 112 15.49 -16.38 3.04
N ASP A 113 16.50 -16.05 2.22
CA ASP A 113 17.23 -14.78 2.34
C ASP A 113 16.32 -13.57 2.09
N LYS A 114 15.41 -13.67 1.13
CA LYS A 114 14.46 -12.58 0.82
C LYS A 114 13.41 -12.41 1.92
N ILE A 115 13.00 -13.49 2.56
CA ILE A 115 12.10 -13.45 3.73
C ILE A 115 12.78 -12.70 4.88
N LYS A 116 14.06 -12.98 5.16
CA LYS A 116 14.81 -12.28 6.20
C LYS A 116 14.95 -10.79 5.87
N ILE A 117 15.34 -10.43 4.64
CA ILE A 117 15.41 -9.03 4.19
C ILE A 117 14.04 -8.32 4.36
N ARG A 118 12.95 -9.01 4.03
CA ARG A 118 11.59 -8.49 4.23
C ARG A 118 11.32 -8.16 5.70
N GLU A 119 11.65 -9.06 6.62
CA GLU A 119 11.44 -8.87 8.06
C GLU A 119 12.18 -7.64 8.58
N GLU A 120 13.46 -7.48 8.19
CA GLU A 120 14.27 -6.33 8.55
C GLU A 120 13.71 -5.01 7.98
N VAL A 121 13.29 -5.01 6.72
CA VAL A 121 12.69 -3.84 6.08
C VAL A 121 11.36 -3.47 6.73
N LEU A 122 10.48 -4.45 6.99
CA LEU A 122 9.20 -4.19 7.67
C LEU A 122 9.40 -3.60 9.06
N ALA A 123 10.30 -4.17 9.86
CA ALA A 123 10.63 -3.66 11.19
C ALA A 123 11.17 -2.23 11.15
N ALA A 124 11.97 -1.89 10.10
CA ALA A 124 12.53 -0.55 9.93
C ALA A 124 11.49 0.50 9.51
N VAL A 125 10.43 0.11 8.81
CA VAL A 125 9.39 1.03 8.29
C VAL A 125 8.11 1.02 9.13
N GLU A 126 8.03 0.17 10.13
CA GLU A 126 6.87 0.07 11.01
C GLU A 126 6.49 1.42 11.61
N ASN A 127 5.21 1.66 11.79
CA ASN A 127 4.67 2.91 12.34
C ASN A 127 5.04 4.16 11.51
N HIS A 128 5.18 4.05 10.20
CA HIS A 128 5.60 5.14 9.30
C HIS A 128 6.97 5.74 9.63
N ARG A 129 7.76 5.06 10.44
CA ARG A 129 9.11 5.49 10.80
C ARG A 129 10.12 4.81 9.90
N ILE A 130 10.38 5.43 8.77
CA ILE A 130 11.41 4.97 7.87
C ILE A 130 12.77 5.31 8.45
N ASN A 131 13.33 4.39 9.19
CA ASN A 131 14.71 4.51 9.63
C ASN A 131 15.49 3.27 9.22
N LEU A 132 15.76 3.15 7.93
CA LEU A 132 16.59 2.10 7.40
C LEU A 132 18.04 2.19 7.87
N SER A 133 18.44 3.32 8.48
CA SER A 133 19.74 3.45 9.15
C SER A 133 19.87 2.58 10.41
N LYS A 134 18.78 2.02 10.91
CA LYS A 134 18.76 1.08 12.04
C LYS A 134 18.87 -0.38 11.61
N ILE A 135 19.00 -0.68 10.34
CA ILE A 135 19.21 -2.03 9.87
C ILE A 135 20.68 -2.39 10.06
N ASP A 136 20.93 -3.42 10.89
CA ASP A 136 22.29 -3.94 11.15
C ASP A 136 22.59 -5.20 10.35
N ASP A 137 21.58 -5.82 9.70
CA ASP A 137 21.78 -7.03 8.89
C ASP A 137 22.54 -6.72 7.59
N GLU A 138 23.72 -7.30 7.44
CA GLU A 138 24.63 -7.03 6.32
C GLU A 138 24.01 -7.36 4.96
N LYS A 139 23.26 -8.46 4.85
CA LYS A 139 22.61 -8.86 3.59
C LYS A 139 21.53 -7.86 3.19
N THR A 140 20.77 -7.37 4.17
CA THR A 140 19.75 -6.35 3.96
C THR A 140 20.37 -5.03 3.54
N LEU A 141 21.49 -4.63 4.17
CA LEU A 141 22.24 -3.42 3.78
C LEU A 141 22.80 -3.55 2.37
N GLN A 142 23.34 -4.70 1.98
CA GLN A 142 23.81 -4.97 0.62
C GLN A 142 22.67 -4.92 -0.40
N TYR A 143 21.50 -5.48 -0.06
CA TYR A 143 20.32 -5.39 -0.90
C TYR A 143 19.88 -3.94 -1.14
N ILE A 144 19.84 -3.14 -0.08
CA ILE A 144 19.48 -1.71 -0.15
C ILE A 144 20.52 -0.91 -0.95
N ALA A 145 21.81 -1.20 -0.78
CA ALA A 145 22.90 -0.52 -1.48
C ALA A 145 22.88 -0.73 -3.02
N CYS A 146 22.16 -1.73 -3.52
CA CYS A 146 21.96 -1.92 -4.97
C CYS A 146 21.13 -0.80 -5.62
N PHE A 147 20.42 0.02 -4.85
CA PHE A 147 19.59 1.10 -5.38
C PHE A 147 20.41 2.39 -5.54
N LYS A 148 20.65 2.83 -6.78
CA LYS A 148 21.42 4.06 -7.10
C LYS A 148 20.82 5.34 -6.47
N ARG A 149 19.50 5.37 -6.28
CA ARG A 149 18.78 6.39 -5.54
C ARG A 149 17.90 5.67 -4.55
N TYR A 150 18.30 5.73 -3.31
CA TYR A 150 17.54 5.16 -2.24
C TYR A 150 16.20 5.89 -2.07
N SER A 151 15.12 5.14 -2.02
CA SER A 151 13.84 5.56 -1.44
C SER A 151 13.16 4.32 -0.87
N THR A 152 12.44 4.48 0.21
CA THR A 152 11.70 3.38 0.83
C THR A 152 10.73 2.74 -0.13
N GLU A 153 9.99 3.53 -0.89
CA GLU A 153 9.06 3.03 -1.90
C GLU A 153 9.75 2.08 -2.90
N ARG A 154 10.93 2.47 -3.40
CA ARG A 154 11.68 1.63 -4.34
C ARG A 154 12.16 0.32 -3.74
N VAL A 155 12.64 0.36 -2.50
CA VAL A 155 13.06 -0.85 -1.78
C VAL A 155 11.88 -1.78 -1.60
N MET A 156 10.75 -1.27 -1.11
CA MET A 156 9.55 -2.05 -0.87
C MET A 156 8.95 -2.59 -2.18
N LYS A 157 8.91 -1.78 -3.23
CA LYS A 157 8.42 -2.18 -4.56
C LYS A 157 9.27 -3.30 -5.16
N SER A 158 10.60 -3.18 -5.10
CA SER A 158 11.50 -4.23 -5.58
C SER A 158 11.33 -5.50 -4.75
N LEU A 159 11.26 -5.38 -3.43
CA LEU A 159 11.13 -6.52 -2.53
C LEU A 159 9.76 -7.21 -2.71
N ALA A 160 8.67 -6.46 -2.84
CA ALA A 160 7.36 -7.02 -3.16
C ALA A 160 7.38 -7.76 -4.50
N GLY A 161 8.09 -7.23 -5.50
CA GLY A 161 8.30 -7.89 -6.79
C GLY A 161 8.94 -9.28 -6.66
N GLU A 162 9.87 -9.47 -5.73
CA GLU A 162 10.48 -10.78 -5.47
C GLU A 162 9.45 -11.87 -5.09
N PHE A 163 8.35 -11.47 -4.46
CA PHE A 163 7.28 -12.38 -4.04
C PHE A 163 6.12 -12.44 -5.04
N THR A 164 5.85 -11.35 -5.77
CA THR A 164 4.68 -11.23 -6.64
C THR A 164 4.96 -11.52 -8.12
N GLN A 165 6.23 -11.51 -8.56
CA GLN A 165 6.63 -11.82 -9.94
C GLN A 165 6.69 -13.34 -10.22
N ASN A 166 5.83 -14.12 -9.62
CA ASN A 166 5.70 -15.52 -9.97
C ASN A 166 4.33 -15.77 -10.65
N GLU A 167 4.21 -16.89 -11.36
CA GLU A 167 2.99 -17.25 -12.09
C GLU A 167 1.76 -17.36 -11.17
N LYS A 168 1.97 -17.66 -9.88
CA LYS A 168 0.91 -17.78 -8.88
C LYS A 168 0.23 -16.44 -8.58
N TRP A 169 0.98 -15.33 -8.67
CA TRP A 169 0.47 -13.98 -8.43
C TRP A 169 -0.04 -13.29 -9.70
N SER A 170 -0.02 -13.96 -10.84
CA SER A 170 -0.57 -13.39 -12.07
C SER A 170 -2.08 -13.17 -11.94
N VAL A 171 -2.63 -12.24 -12.74
CA VAL A 171 -4.10 -12.02 -12.81
C VAL A 171 -4.83 -13.32 -13.14
N LYS A 172 -4.21 -14.21 -13.93
CA LYS A 172 -4.69 -15.57 -14.19
C LYS A 172 -4.63 -16.43 -12.93
N GLY A 173 -3.57 -16.35 -12.14
CA GLY A 173 -3.44 -17.07 -10.86
C GLY A 173 -4.50 -16.64 -9.85
N LEU A 174 -4.77 -15.33 -9.74
CA LEU A 174 -5.82 -14.80 -8.86
C LEU A 174 -7.23 -15.19 -9.32
N SER A 175 -7.47 -15.36 -10.62
CA SER A 175 -8.76 -15.82 -11.14
C SER A 175 -9.01 -17.32 -10.93
N LEU A 176 -7.96 -18.10 -10.68
CA LEU A 176 -8.04 -19.53 -10.36
C LEU A 176 -8.24 -19.81 -8.86
N ILE A 177 -8.11 -18.80 -8.00
CA ILE A 177 -8.52 -18.88 -6.60
C ILE A 177 -10.05 -18.75 -6.57
N HIS A 178 -10.71 -19.77 -7.06
CA HIS A 178 -12.12 -20.00 -6.77
C HIS A 178 -12.18 -20.50 -5.31
N ILE A 179 -12.38 -19.57 -4.41
CA ILE A 179 -12.86 -19.87 -3.06
C ILE A 179 -14.35 -19.61 -3.04
#